data_7258ea2d12c159d4212f30660ea05c48
#
_entry.id   7258ea2d12c159d4212f30660ea05c48
#
_cell.length_a   1.000
_cell.length_b   1.000
_cell.length_c   1.000
_cell.angle_alpha   90.00
_cell.angle_beta   90.00
_cell.angle_gamma   90.00
#
_symmetry.space_group_name_H-M   'P 1'
#
loop_
_entity.id
_entity.type
_entity.pdbx_description
1 polymer ?
#
loop_
_entity_poly.entity_id
_entity_poly.type
_entity_poly.pdbx_seq_one_letter_code
_entity_poly.pdbx_strand_id
1 'polypeptide(L)'
;MLTVHLEDLVFHAHHGVYSGESAVGNSFQVSLSVSYEEEKIKLNDLKNVINYEDLFNIVKKRMAVPMPLLEEVAESIIRKIRHEYANIKKISITILKLNAPIEGIHGKVGITLSKKFD
;
A
#
# COMPACT_ATOMS: atom_id res chain seq x y z
N MET A 1 -13.13 4.91 16.16
CA MET A 1 -12.03 4.85 15.19
C MET A 1 -12.56 4.93 13.77
N LEU A 2 -11.94 5.73 12.93
CA LEU A 2 -12.29 5.88 11.52
C LEU A 2 -11.23 5.20 10.66
N THR A 3 -11.66 4.50 9.60
CA THR A 3 -10.75 3.84 8.68
C THR A 3 -11.01 4.35 7.26
N VAL A 4 -9.94 4.80 6.60
CA VAL A 4 -9.96 5.19 5.20
C VAL A 4 -9.48 4.00 4.38
N HIS A 5 -10.20 3.68 3.31
CA HIS A 5 -9.88 2.56 2.44
C HIS A 5 -9.54 3.02 1.03
N LEU A 6 -8.50 2.42 0.47
CA LEU A 6 -8.24 2.41 -0.97
C LEU A 6 -8.20 0.93 -1.36
N GLU A 7 -9.09 0.50 -2.24
CA GLU A 7 -9.23 -0.91 -2.55
C GLU A 7 -9.03 -1.20 -4.03
N ASP A 8 -8.32 -2.29 -4.30
CA ASP A 8 -8.17 -2.86 -5.63
C ASP A 8 -7.53 -1.89 -6.65
N LEU A 9 -6.58 -1.08 -6.19
CA LEU A 9 -5.81 -0.22 -7.09
C LEU A 9 -4.86 -1.08 -7.93
N VAL A 10 -4.82 -0.83 -9.24
CA VAL A 10 -3.96 -1.61 -10.14
C VAL A 10 -2.80 -0.75 -10.63
N PHE A 11 -1.59 -1.28 -10.48
CA PHE A 11 -0.36 -0.64 -10.94
C PHE A 11 0.46 -1.62 -11.76
N HIS A 12 1.07 -1.13 -12.83
CA HIS A 12 2.15 -1.86 -13.50
C HIS A 12 3.46 -1.46 -12.82
N ALA A 13 4.24 -2.43 -12.35
CA ALA A 13 5.47 -2.16 -11.60
C ALA A 13 6.52 -3.25 -11.84
N HIS A 14 7.74 -2.98 -11.40
CA HIS A 14 8.90 -3.82 -11.68
C HIS A 14 9.50 -4.44 -10.41
N HIS A 15 8.63 -4.94 -9.52
CA HIS A 15 9.06 -5.62 -8.31
C HIS A 15 9.23 -7.11 -8.54
N GLY A 16 10.26 -7.71 -7.95
CA GLY A 16 10.45 -9.15 -7.98
C GLY A 16 11.89 -9.56 -7.80
N VAL A 17 12.10 -10.80 -7.34
CA VAL A 17 13.43 -11.39 -7.11
C VAL A 17 14.00 -12.08 -8.34
N TYR A 18 13.15 -12.45 -9.30
CA TYR A 18 13.59 -13.12 -10.53
C TYR A 18 13.99 -12.08 -11.56
N SER A 19 15.07 -12.36 -12.31
CA SER A 19 15.63 -11.42 -13.28
C SER A 19 14.61 -10.96 -14.35
N GLY A 20 13.70 -11.82 -14.75
CA GLY A 20 12.65 -11.46 -15.71
C GLY A 20 11.60 -10.51 -15.17
N GLU A 21 11.32 -10.56 -13.88
CA GLU A 21 10.30 -9.73 -13.24
C GLU A 21 10.67 -8.24 -13.24
N SER A 22 11.93 -7.92 -12.93
CA SER A 22 12.36 -6.52 -12.88
C SER A 22 12.46 -5.90 -14.26
N ALA A 23 12.71 -6.68 -15.30
CA ALA A 23 12.84 -6.19 -16.67
C ALA A 23 11.48 -5.97 -17.33
N VAL A 24 10.56 -6.93 -17.21
CA VAL A 24 9.26 -6.93 -17.89
C VAL A 24 8.19 -6.24 -17.04
N GLY A 25 8.28 -6.41 -15.74
CA GLY A 25 7.25 -5.92 -14.81
C GLY A 25 6.05 -6.84 -14.72
N ASN A 26 5.10 -6.44 -13.87
CA ASN A 26 3.87 -7.19 -13.63
C ASN A 26 2.77 -6.21 -13.23
N SER A 27 1.53 -6.65 -13.32
CA SER A 27 0.41 -5.90 -12.77
C SER A 27 0.20 -6.31 -11.31
N PHE A 28 0.08 -5.31 -10.45
CA PHE A 28 -0.13 -5.49 -9.02
C PHE A 28 -1.46 -4.87 -8.60
N GLN A 29 -2.13 -5.53 -7.67
CA GLN A 29 -3.34 -5.00 -7.06
C GLN A 29 -3.02 -4.62 -5.63
N VAL A 30 -3.27 -3.36 -5.26
CA VAL A 30 -2.94 -2.81 -3.95
C VAL A 30 -4.19 -2.36 -3.23
N SER A 31 -4.36 -2.82 -2.00
CA SER A 31 -5.43 -2.38 -1.11
C SER A 31 -4.82 -1.86 0.18
N LEU A 32 -5.29 -0.70 0.63
CA LEU A 32 -4.74 0.00 1.79
C LEU A 32 -5.88 0.40 2.73
N SER A 33 -5.67 0.22 4.03
CA SER A 33 -6.57 0.77 5.04
C SER A 33 -5.73 1.52 6.07
N VAL A 34 -6.21 2.71 6.46
CA VAL A 34 -5.55 3.58 7.43
C VAL A 34 -6.59 3.99 8.47
N SER A 35 -6.30 3.69 9.73
CA SER A 35 -7.22 3.94 10.85
C SER A 35 -6.67 5.00 11.80
N TYR A 36 -7.54 5.87 12.27
CA TYR A 36 -7.19 6.92 13.24
C TYR A 36 -8.39 7.23 14.15
N GLU A 37 -8.12 7.90 15.26
CA GLU A 37 -9.17 8.28 16.22
C GLU A 37 -9.84 9.57 15.77
N GLU A 38 -11.08 9.46 15.30
CA GLU A 38 -11.86 10.61 14.81
C GLU A 38 -12.14 11.64 15.89
N GLU A 39 -12.19 11.20 17.15
CA GLU A 39 -12.46 12.09 18.28
C GLU A 39 -11.36 13.13 18.51
N LYS A 40 -10.13 12.81 18.08
CA LYS A 40 -8.97 13.69 18.20
C LYS A 40 -8.79 14.60 17.00
N ILE A 41 -9.63 14.41 15.97
CA ILE A 41 -9.57 15.16 14.72
C ILE A 41 -10.95 15.78 14.47
N LYS A 42 -10.98 17.10 14.23
CA LYS A 42 -12.23 17.77 13.87
C LYS A 42 -12.58 17.40 12.43
N LEU A 43 -13.58 16.55 12.26
CA LEU A 43 -13.97 16.02 10.96
C LEU A 43 -14.47 17.08 9.98
N ASN A 44 -14.90 18.24 10.50
CA ASN A 44 -15.34 19.36 9.68
C ASN A 44 -14.17 20.27 9.24
N ASP A 45 -12.95 19.96 9.66
CA ASP A 45 -11.74 20.68 9.24
C ASP A 45 -10.95 19.81 8.29
N LEU A 46 -11.00 20.14 7.00
CA LEU A 46 -10.35 19.36 5.95
C LEU A 46 -8.82 19.24 6.12
N LYS A 47 -8.20 20.14 6.88
CA LYS A 47 -6.76 20.08 7.13
C LYS A 47 -6.39 18.93 8.07
N ASN A 48 -7.33 18.49 8.90
CA ASN A 48 -7.09 17.45 9.91
C ASN A 48 -7.55 16.07 9.46
N VAL A 49 -8.28 15.98 8.36
CA VAL A 49 -8.77 14.72 7.83
C VAL A 49 -7.75 14.13 6.87
N ILE A 50 -7.50 12.82 6.99
CA ILE A 50 -6.59 12.14 6.09
C ILE A 50 -7.23 12.06 4.70
N ASN A 51 -6.58 12.67 3.73
CA ASN A 51 -7.06 12.75 2.35
C ASN A 51 -6.66 11.49 1.59
N TYR A 52 -7.64 10.74 1.09
CA TYR A 52 -7.35 9.52 0.33
C TYR A 52 -6.62 9.78 -0.99
N GLU A 53 -6.72 10.97 -1.55
CA GLU A 53 -5.96 11.37 -2.74
C GLU A 53 -4.45 11.45 -2.43
N ASP A 54 -4.09 11.99 -1.26
CA ASP A 54 -2.70 12.02 -0.79
C ASP A 54 -2.18 10.61 -0.55
N LEU A 55 -3.00 9.74 0.04
CA LEU A 55 -2.64 8.34 0.24
C LEU A 55 -2.39 7.64 -1.10
N PHE A 56 -3.25 7.87 -2.08
CA PHE A 56 -3.08 7.32 -3.43
C PHE A 56 -1.76 7.75 -4.04
N ASN A 57 -1.42 9.04 -3.93
CA ASN A 57 -0.18 9.57 -4.49
C ASN A 57 1.05 8.96 -3.83
N ILE A 58 1.00 8.70 -2.53
CA ILE A 58 2.08 8.01 -1.81
C ILE A 58 2.26 6.60 -2.36
N VAL A 59 1.16 5.85 -2.47
CA VAL A 59 1.19 4.48 -2.99
C VAL A 59 1.76 4.47 -4.41
N LYS A 60 1.27 5.35 -5.27
CA LYS A 60 1.71 5.45 -6.67
C LYS A 60 3.21 5.70 -6.77
N LYS A 61 3.73 6.65 -6.00
CA LYS A 61 5.16 7.00 -6.04
C LYS A 61 6.03 5.85 -5.52
N ARG A 62 5.60 5.19 -4.44
CA ARG A 62 6.36 4.08 -3.88
C ARG A 62 6.31 2.84 -4.75
N MET A 63 5.18 2.56 -5.40
CA MET A 63 5.07 1.45 -6.35
C MET A 63 5.97 1.62 -7.57
N ALA A 64 6.31 2.84 -7.93
CA ALA A 64 7.18 3.13 -9.08
C ALA A 64 8.66 2.83 -8.81
N VAL A 65 9.06 2.61 -7.56
CA VAL A 65 10.45 2.27 -7.20
C VAL A 65 10.61 0.75 -7.18
N PRO A 66 11.38 0.15 -8.10
CA PRO A 66 11.57 -1.31 -8.14
C PRO A 66 12.21 -1.83 -6.85
N MET A 67 11.66 -2.90 -6.30
CA MET A 67 12.18 -3.58 -5.11
C MET A 67 12.06 -5.08 -5.28
N PRO A 68 13.03 -5.88 -4.78
CA PRO A 68 12.98 -7.34 -4.94
C PRO A 68 11.82 -7.99 -4.22
N LEU A 69 11.45 -7.48 -3.04
CA LEU A 69 10.42 -8.11 -2.20
C LEU A 69 9.20 -7.20 -2.04
N LEU A 70 8.00 -7.78 -2.14
CA LEU A 70 6.75 -7.06 -1.88
C LEU A 70 6.67 -6.57 -0.44
N GLU A 71 7.28 -7.29 0.50
CA GLU A 71 7.39 -6.90 1.91
C GLU A 71 8.11 -5.56 2.06
N GLU A 72 9.17 -5.34 1.29
CA GLU A 72 9.91 -4.07 1.29
C GLU A 72 9.07 -2.93 0.73
N VAL A 73 8.33 -3.19 -0.35
CA VAL A 73 7.42 -2.21 -0.94
C VAL A 73 6.36 -1.80 0.08
N ALA A 74 5.72 -2.79 0.71
CA ALA A 74 4.68 -2.57 1.72
C ALA A 74 5.21 -1.76 2.90
N GLU A 75 6.38 -2.11 3.42
CA GLU A 75 7.00 -1.38 4.53
C GLU A 75 7.34 0.05 4.15
N SER A 76 7.85 0.26 2.95
CA SER A 76 8.16 1.58 2.39
C SER A 76 6.92 2.47 2.34
N ILE A 77 5.79 1.93 1.90
CA ILE A 77 4.53 2.67 1.83
C ILE A 77 4.04 3.04 3.25
N ILE A 78 4.04 2.07 4.16
CA ILE A 78 3.60 2.30 5.55
C ILE A 78 4.47 3.36 6.21
N ARG A 79 5.78 3.28 6.04
CA ARG A 79 6.72 4.25 6.62
C ARG A 79 6.45 5.66 6.12
N LYS A 80 6.22 5.82 4.83
CA LYS A 80 5.93 7.13 4.23
C LYS A 80 4.62 7.71 4.75
N ILE A 81 3.58 6.88 4.83
CA ILE A 81 2.27 7.31 5.35
C ILE A 81 2.40 7.73 6.81
N ARG A 82 3.09 6.93 7.61
CA ARG A 82 3.30 7.22 9.04
C ARG A 82 4.09 8.51 9.25
N HIS A 83 5.04 8.80 8.36
CA HIS A 83 5.82 10.03 8.40
C HIS A 83 4.95 11.26 8.11
N GLU A 84 4.03 11.15 7.15
CA GLU A 84 3.14 12.26 6.78
C GLU A 84 2.01 12.48 7.78
N TYR A 85 1.54 11.42 8.43
CA TYR A 85 0.38 11.46 9.32
C TYR A 85 0.70 10.80 10.66
N ALA A 86 1.10 11.61 11.64
CA ALA A 86 1.56 11.11 12.95
C ALA A 86 0.46 10.50 13.82
N ASN A 87 -0.82 10.83 13.55
CA ASN A 87 -1.95 10.42 14.40
C ASN A 87 -2.58 9.07 13.99
N ILE A 88 -1.97 8.37 13.06
CA ILE A 88 -2.48 7.08 12.60
C ILE A 88 -2.29 6.03 13.70
N LYS A 89 -3.30 5.18 13.89
CA LYS A 89 -3.28 4.07 14.85
C LYS A 89 -3.01 2.72 14.22
N LYS A 90 -3.43 2.54 12.96
CA LYS A 90 -3.22 1.26 12.26
C LYS A 90 -3.13 1.51 10.77
N ILE A 91 -2.20 0.79 10.12
CA ILE A 91 -2.11 0.73 8.67
C ILE A 91 -2.06 -0.73 8.27
N SER A 92 -2.85 -1.12 7.27
CA SER A 92 -2.79 -2.44 6.66
C SER A 92 -2.71 -2.28 5.15
N ILE A 93 -1.78 -2.97 4.51
CA ILE A 93 -1.62 -2.94 3.07
C ILE A 93 -1.50 -4.36 2.52
N THR A 94 -2.24 -4.63 1.44
CA THR A 94 -2.19 -5.89 0.72
C THR A 94 -1.69 -5.61 -0.70
N ILE A 95 -0.66 -6.34 -1.12
CA ILE A 95 -0.11 -6.25 -2.48
C ILE A 95 -0.15 -7.64 -3.10
N LEU A 96 -0.87 -7.76 -4.22
CA LEU A 96 -1.04 -9.01 -4.93
C LEU A 96 -0.47 -8.90 -6.34
N LYS A 97 0.27 -9.92 -6.78
CA LYS A 97 0.64 -10.07 -8.19
C LYS A 97 -0.55 -10.68 -8.93
N LEU A 98 -0.97 -10.04 -10.01
CA LEU A 98 -2.08 -10.53 -10.81
C LEU A 98 -1.67 -11.67 -11.75
N ASN A 99 -0.39 -11.70 -12.15
CA ASN A 99 0.18 -12.72 -13.02
C ASN A 99 1.46 -13.26 -12.38
N ALA A 100 1.31 -14.13 -11.37
CA ALA A 100 2.46 -14.71 -10.68
C ALA A 100 3.26 -15.61 -11.63
N PRO A 101 4.63 -15.51 -11.64
CA PRO A 101 5.47 -16.32 -12.52
C PRO A 101 5.69 -17.72 -11.93
N ILE A 102 4.61 -18.40 -11.60
CA ILE A 102 4.63 -19.76 -11.04
C ILE A 102 3.75 -20.63 -11.93
N GLU A 103 4.34 -21.66 -12.52
CA GLU A 103 3.62 -22.57 -13.40
C GLU A 103 2.50 -23.26 -12.65
N GLY A 104 1.31 -23.29 -13.24
CA GLY A 104 0.12 -23.95 -12.68
C GLY A 104 -0.71 -23.05 -11.74
N ILE A 105 -0.25 -21.84 -11.42
CA ILE A 105 -1.05 -20.92 -10.61
C ILE A 105 -1.99 -20.11 -11.51
N HIS A 106 -3.27 -20.19 -11.18
CA HIS A 106 -4.32 -19.40 -11.80
C HIS A 106 -5.00 -18.58 -10.72
N GLY A 107 -4.43 -17.44 -10.40
CA GLY A 107 -4.93 -16.59 -9.33
C GLY A 107 -3.93 -15.52 -8.92
N LYS A 108 -4.30 -14.78 -7.89
CA LYS A 108 -3.49 -13.69 -7.35
C LYS A 108 -2.65 -14.20 -6.19
N VAL A 109 -1.40 -13.74 -6.12
CA VAL A 109 -0.47 -14.14 -5.06
C VAL A 109 0.19 -12.89 -4.49
N GLY A 110 0.29 -12.80 -3.18
CA GLY A 110 0.94 -11.65 -2.56
C GLY A 110 0.97 -11.72 -1.05
N ILE A 111 1.06 -10.53 -0.43
CA ILE A 111 1.23 -10.38 1.01
C ILE A 111 0.30 -9.32 1.57
N THR A 112 0.04 -9.41 2.87
CA THR A 112 -0.56 -8.33 3.66
C THR A 112 0.39 -8.00 4.80
N LEU A 113 0.69 -6.73 4.96
CA LEU A 113 1.47 -6.22 6.09
C LEU A 113 0.59 -5.27 6.88
N SER A 114 0.47 -5.50 8.18
CA SER A 114 -0.29 -4.64 9.08
C SER A 114 0.59 -4.17 10.21
N LYS A 115 0.47 -2.90 10.57
CA LYS A 115 1.18 -2.31 11.71
C LYS A 115 0.23 -1.48 12.55
N LYS A 116 0.36 -1.62 13.88
CA LYS A 116 -0.37 -0.81 14.85
C LYS A 116 0.61 0.14 15.50
N PHE A 117 0.14 1.33 15.83
CA PHE A 117 0.93 2.39 16.46
C PHE A 117 0.25 2.86 17.74
N ASP A 118 1.05 3.18 18.74
CA ASP A 118 0.57 3.67 20.04
C ASP A 118 0.14 5.13 20.03
#